data_59b8483b4f69c0cbe31487099670d854
#
_entry.id   59b8483b4f69c0cbe31487099670d854
#
_cell.length_a   1.000
_cell.length_b   1.000
_cell.length_c   1.000
_cell.angle_alpha   90.00
_cell.angle_beta   90.00
_cell.angle_gamma   90.00
#
_symmetry.space_group_name_H-M   'P 1'
#
loop_
_entity.id
_entity.type
_entity.pdbx_description
1 polymer ?
#
loop_
_entity_poly.entity_id
_entity_poly.type
_entity_poly.pdbx_seq_one_letter_code
_entity_poly.pdbx_strand_id
1 'polypeptide(L)'
;MILRYVTLAILIASVNTIQAARYITLSPHLTEILYDLNVGDEIVATVEHSDYPERAKQLPIIGNYQSLNIEAIVALKPDIIFTWPDGNPELQLERLSQLGIRIFRSAPGNLDALISEIKTIGDMVDQPARAAIITEQMQNKIDALKASYQQRKTVRIFYQIWHQPLRALGSDPWLNDLVSRCGAENIFAHLPQAYPQVSIEAVVEKQPDAIILPETNQQAAEQELWQNWPVLDAVKKNQIITINADWLHRYTSRSIRGLVSLCESLDAVRMTTQEIHQ
;
A
#
# COMPACT_ATOMS: atom_id res chain seq x y z
N MET A 1 -56.96 -58.21 16.15
CA MET A 1 -56.35 -57.06 16.87
C MET A 1 -54.96 -56.84 16.28
N ILE A 2 -54.85 -55.89 15.32
CA ILE A 2 -53.64 -55.67 14.52
C ILE A 2 -52.95 -54.45 15.10
N LEU A 3 -51.74 -54.69 15.69
CA LEU A 3 -50.88 -53.65 16.30
C LEU A 3 -50.10 -52.98 15.18
N ARG A 4 -50.34 -51.69 14.87
CA ARG A 4 -49.59 -50.87 13.93
C ARG A 4 -48.43 -50.30 14.67
N TYR A 5 -47.21 -50.69 14.29
CA TYR A 5 -45.97 -50.01 14.68
C TYR A 5 -45.74 -48.78 13.79
N VAL A 6 -45.84 -47.58 14.36
CA VAL A 6 -45.46 -46.33 13.74
C VAL A 6 -43.97 -46.11 14.01
N THR A 7 -43.13 -46.34 13.01
CA THR A 7 -41.71 -46.05 13.09
C THR A 7 -41.51 -44.55 12.84
N LEU A 8 -41.17 -43.80 13.88
CA LEU A 8 -40.81 -42.38 13.82
C LEU A 8 -39.36 -42.25 13.33
N ALA A 9 -39.15 -41.92 12.08
CA ALA A 9 -37.84 -41.63 11.55
C ALA A 9 -37.44 -40.21 11.99
N ILE A 10 -36.50 -40.12 12.93
CA ILE A 10 -35.87 -38.84 13.34
C ILE A 10 -34.88 -38.46 12.28
N LEU A 11 -35.20 -37.46 11.45
CA LEU A 11 -34.26 -36.81 10.55
C LEU A 11 -33.31 -35.96 11.39
N ILE A 12 -32.08 -36.46 11.64
CA ILE A 12 -31.01 -35.67 12.22
C ILE A 12 -30.49 -34.75 11.12
N ALA A 13 -30.99 -33.52 11.09
CA ALA A 13 -30.38 -32.46 10.29
C ALA A 13 -28.99 -32.17 10.85
N SER A 14 -27.96 -32.62 10.16
CA SER A 14 -26.55 -32.24 10.47
C SER A 14 -26.45 -30.74 10.23
N VAL A 15 -26.47 -29.96 11.30
CA VAL A 15 -26.11 -28.54 11.26
C VAL A 15 -24.61 -28.50 11.02
N ASN A 16 -24.21 -28.37 9.75
CA ASN A 16 -22.84 -27.99 9.44
C ASN A 16 -22.64 -26.57 9.99
N THR A 17 -22.01 -26.44 11.15
CA THR A 17 -21.49 -25.16 11.62
C THR A 17 -20.42 -24.74 10.62
N ILE A 18 -20.76 -23.79 9.73
CA ILE A 18 -19.76 -23.12 8.91
C ILE A 18 -18.87 -22.39 9.91
N GLN A 19 -17.68 -22.92 10.13
CA GLN A 19 -16.68 -22.25 10.94
C GLN A 19 -16.24 -21.01 10.15
N ALA A 20 -16.36 -19.83 10.75
CA ALA A 20 -15.91 -18.60 10.13
C ALA A 20 -14.40 -18.71 9.82
N ALA A 21 -14.00 -18.26 8.65
CA ALA A 21 -12.60 -18.22 8.26
C ALA A 21 -11.78 -17.36 9.24
N ARG A 22 -10.50 -17.67 9.37
CA ARG A 22 -9.59 -17.03 10.33
C ARG A 22 -8.36 -16.53 9.58
N TYR A 23 -8.25 -15.23 9.39
CA TYR A 23 -7.16 -14.61 8.68
C TYR A 23 -6.20 -13.90 9.64
N ILE A 24 -4.91 -13.93 9.32
CA ILE A 24 -3.88 -13.11 9.95
C ILE A 24 -3.23 -12.26 8.87
N THR A 25 -3.07 -10.97 9.15
CA THR A 25 -2.39 -10.03 8.26
C THR A 25 -1.08 -9.58 8.90
N LEU A 26 0.03 -9.72 8.19
CA LEU A 26 1.36 -9.35 8.68
C LEU A 26 1.87 -8.04 8.06
N SER A 27 0.95 -7.24 7.53
CA SER A 27 1.24 -5.86 7.12
C SER A 27 -0.03 -5.00 7.13
N PRO A 28 0.09 -3.67 7.33
CA PRO A 28 -1.06 -2.75 7.35
C PRO A 28 -1.87 -2.76 6.06
N HIS A 29 -1.23 -2.79 4.89
CA HIS A 29 -1.93 -2.76 3.60
C HIS A 29 -2.79 -4.01 3.37
N LEU A 30 -2.36 -5.18 3.83
CA LEU A 30 -3.15 -6.42 3.73
C LEU A 30 -4.36 -6.40 4.66
N THR A 31 -4.23 -5.78 5.84
CA THR A 31 -5.38 -5.51 6.72
C THR A 31 -6.41 -4.66 5.99
N GLU A 32 -6.00 -3.56 5.37
CA GLU A 32 -6.88 -2.69 4.60
C GLU A 32 -7.58 -3.41 3.45
N ILE A 33 -6.84 -4.22 2.66
CA ILE A 33 -7.42 -4.99 1.55
C ILE A 33 -8.50 -5.96 2.04
N LEU A 34 -8.28 -6.66 3.15
CA LEU A 34 -9.29 -7.59 3.69
C LEU A 34 -10.53 -6.85 4.21
N TYR A 35 -10.38 -5.66 4.79
CA TYR A 35 -11.53 -4.81 5.13
C TYR A 35 -12.27 -4.32 3.88
N ASP A 36 -11.57 -3.91 2.83
CA ASP A 36 -12.15 -3.50 1.55
C ASP A 36 -12.94 -4.64 0.89
N LEU A 37 -12.47 -5.88 1.07
CA LEU A 37 -13.12 -7.10 0.60
C LEU A 37 -14.27 -7.58 1.52
N ASN A 38 -14.63 -6.83 2.55
CA ASN A 38 -15.70 -7.14 3.52
C ASN A 38 -15.46 -8.42 4.37
N VAL A 39 -14.20 -8.81 4.55
CA VAL A 39 -13.80 -9.93 5.42
C VAL A 39 -12.93 -9.47 6.61
N GLY A 40 -13.11 -8.22 7.01
CA GLY A 40 -12.38 -7.65 8.15
C GLY A 40 -12.73 -8.29 9.49
N ASP A 41 -13.94 -8.83 9.63
CA ASP A 41 -14.41 -9.49 10.86
C ASP A 41 -13.80 -10.89 11.03
N GLU A 42 -13.25 -11.48 9.97
CA GLU A 42 -12.52 -12.75 9.96
C GLU A 42 -11.03 -12.57 10.30
N ILE A 43 -10.53 -11.33 10.39
CA ILE A 43 -9.15 -11.06 10.81
C ILE A 43 -9.05 -11.29 12.31
N VAL A 44 -8.29 -12.31 12.70
CA VAL A 44 -8.13 -12.69 14.12
C VAL A 44 -6.91 -12.05 14.79
N ALA A 45 -5.95 -11.57 13.99
CA ALA A 45 -4.79 -10.81 14.48
C ALA A 45 -4.09 -10.06 13.32
N THR A 46 -3.33 -9.03 13.69
CA THR A 46 -2.55 -8.22 12.77
C THR A 46 -1.21 -7.79 13.41
N VAL A 47 -0.47 -6.90 12.74
CA VAL A 47 0.78 -6.32 13.21
C VAL A 47 0.64 -4.84 13.55
N GLU A 48 1.67 -4.29 14.21
CA GLU A 48 1.76 -2.85 14.50
C GLU A 48 1.49 -2.00 13.25
N HIS A 49 0.97 -0.79 13.45
CA HIS A 49 0.60 0.16 12.40
C HIS A 49 -0.57 -0.26 11.48
N SER A 50 -1.28 -1.33 11.80
CA SER A 50 -2.54 -1.70 11.12
C SER A 50 -3.70 -0.86 11.68
N ASP A 51 -3.75 0.40 11.30
CA ASP A 51 -4.58 1.45 11.90
C ASP A 51 -5.75 1.91 11.02
N TYR A 52 -5.90 1.33 9.84
CA TYR A 52 -7.00 1.62 8.93
C TYR A 52 -7.69 0.34 8.44
N PRO A 53 -9.05 0.35 8.36
CA PRO A 53 -9.96 1.37 8.90
C PRO A 53 -9.88 1.46 10.43
N GLU A 54 -10.54 2.44 11.07
CA GLU A 54 -10.47 2.65 12.52
C GLU A 54 -10.72 1.37 13.35
N ARG A 55 -11.59 0.48 12.85
CA ARG A 55 -11.87 -0.83 13.47
C ARG A 55 -10.65 -1.75 13.56
N ALA A 56 -9.68 -1.61 12.64
CA ALA A 56 -8.47 -2.43 12.63
C ALA A 56 -7.60 -2.22 13.89
N LYS A 57 -7.68 -1.04 14.52
CA LYS A 57 -6.98 -0.74 15.79
C LYS A 57 -7.41 -1.61 16.97
N GLN A 58 -8.55 -2.31 16.84
CA GLN A 58 -9.06 -3.20 17.89
C GLN A 58 -8.55 -4.65 17.75
N LEU A 59 -7.87 -4.96 16.65
CA LEU A 59 -7.34 -6.29 16.39
C LEU A 59 -6.16 -6.60 17.32
N PRO A 60 -6.02 -7.86 17.77
CA PRO A 60 -4.86 -8.31 18.51
C PRO A 60 -3.57 -8.10 17.69
N ILE A 61 -2.55 -7.51 18.30
CA ILE A 61 -1.24 -7.31 17.69
C ILE A 61 -0.34 -8.49 18.02
N ILE A 62 0.22 -9.15 17.02
CA ILE A 62 1.05 -10.36 17.14
C ILE A 62 2.49 -10.16 16.70
N GLY A 63 2.90 -8.93 16.46
CA GLY A 63 4.28 -8.62 16.09
C GLY A 63 4.40 -7.34 15.26
N ASN A 64 5.58 -7.18 14.69
CA ASN A 64 5.93 -6.07 13.80
C ASN A 64 6.89 -6.58 12.69
N TYR A 65 7.47 -5.65 11.92
CA TYR A 65 8.41 -5.99 10.83
C TYR A 65 9.70 -6.70 11.31
N GLN A 66 10.07 -6.61 12.59
CA GLN A 66 11.28 -7.23 13.14
C GLN A 66 11.03 -8.63 13.70
N SER A 67 9.86 -8.86 14.29
CA SER A 67 9.55 -10.09 15.01
C SER A 67 8.07 -10.40 15.07
N LEU A 68 7.73 -11.68 14.94
CA LEU A 68 6.39 -12.22 15.04
C LEU A 68 6.30 -13.17 16.24
N ASN A 69 5.18 -13.15 16.94
CA ASN A 69 4.88 -14.13 18.00
C ASN A 69 4.32 -15.41 17.37
N ILE A 70 5.21 -16.34 17.04
CA ILE A 70 4.87 -17.61 16.37
C ILE A 70 3.88 -18.44 17.18
N GLU A 71 4.06 -18.50 18.51
CA GLU A 71 3.20 -19.28 19.42
C GLU A 71 1.76 -18.71 19.39
N ALA A 72 1.61 -17.40 19.44
CA ALA A 72 0.30 -16.75 19.34
C ALA A 72 -0.35 -17.00 17.97
N ILE A 73 0.43 -16.92 16.87
CA ILE A 73 -0.06 -17.22 15.52
C ILE A 73 -0.60 -18.64 15.45
N VAL A 74 0.17 -19.63 15.90
CA VAL A 74 -0.22 -21.05 15.87
C VAL A 74 -1.45 -21.31 16.76
N ALA A 75 -1.52 -20.69 17.94
CA ALA A 75 -2.66 -20.82 18.85
C ALA A 75 -3.96 -20.26 18.25
N LEU A 76 -3.87 -19.26 17.39
CA LEU A 76 -5.02 -18.68 16.69
C LEU A 76 -5.55 -19.56 15.55
N LYS A 77 -4.82 -20.60 15.14
CA LYS A 77 -5.23 -21.55 14.08
C LYS A 77 -5.74 -20.84 12.82
N PRO A 78 -4.94 -19.98 12.18
CA PRO A 78 -5.37 -19.28 10.98
C PRO A 78 -5.52 -20.23 9.79
N ASP A 79 -6.52 -19.96 8.93
CA ASP A 79 -6.66 -20.64 7.65
C ASP A 79 -5.67 -20.10 6.61
N ILE A 80 -5.43 -18.77 6.64
CA ILE A 80 -4.51 -18.08 5.74
C ILE A 80 -3.78 -16.98 6.53
N ILE A 81 -2.48 -16.88 6.29
CA ILE A 81 -1.66 -15.74 6.70
C ILE A 81 -1.28 -14.93 5.46
N PHE A 82 -1.62 -13.66 5.46
CA PHE A 82 -1.25 -12.69 4.43
C PHE A 82 0.03 -11.97 4.86
N THR A 83 1.08 -12.02 4.02
CA THR A 83 2.43 -11.55 4.35
C THR A 83 2.98 -10.60 3.32
N TRP A 84 3.95 -9.79 3.74
CA TRP A 84 4.73 -8.91 2.89
C TRP A 84 6.21 -9.26 2.99
N PRO A 85 6.80 -9.91 1.97
CA PRO A 85 8.17 -10.45 2.04
C PRO A 85 9.24 -9.42 2.40
N ASP A 86 9.09 -8.16 1.91
CA ASP A 86 10.06 -7.10 2.17
C ASP A 86 10.02 -6.55 3.61
N GLY A 87 8.99 -6.90 4.38
CA GLY A 87 8.77 -6.39 5.74
C GLY A 87 8.50 -7.47 6.78
N ASN A 88 8.56 -8.77 6.43
CA ASN A 88 8.35 -9.85 7.39
C ASN A 88 9.56 -10.78 7.45
N PRO A 89 9.93 -11.30 8.65
CA PRO A 89 11.09 -12.18 8.82
C PRO A 89 10.91 -13.53 8.10
N GLU A 90 11.61 -13.76 6.98
CA GLU A 90 11.43 -14.95 6.13
C GLU A 90 11.58 -16.27 6.88
N LEU A 91 12.58 -16.41 7.79
CA LEU A 91 12.76 -17.62 8.58
C LEU A 91 11.55 -17.96 9.47
N GLN A 92 10.81 -16.93 9.93
CA GLN A 92 9.60 -17.14 10.72
C GLN A 92 8.43 -17.54 9.81
N LEU A 93 8.33 -17.00 8.62
CA LEU A 93 7.33 -17.39 7.61
C LEU A 93 7.55 -18.85 7.16
N GLU A 94 8.79 -19.25 6.93
CA GLU A 94 9.14 -20.64 6.58
C GLU A 94 8.70 -21.63 7.69
N ARG A 95 8.93 -21.29 8.95
CA ARG A 95 8.47 -22.12 10.10
C ARG A 95 6.95 -22.27 10.13
N LEU A 96 6.20 -21.20 9.90
CA LEU A 96 4.74 -21.23 9.83
C LEU A 96 4.26 -22.09 8.65
N SER A 97 4.91 -21.99 7.50
CA SER A 97 4.62 -22.83 6.33
C SER A 97 4.89 -24.33 6.60
N GLN A 98 5.99 -24.67 7.29
CA GLN A 98 6.32 -26.04 7.69
C GLN A 98 5.29 -26.66 8.65
N LEU A 99 4.57 -25.82 9.41
CA LEU A 99 3.44 -26.23 10.25
C LEU A 99 2.14 -26.45 9.46
N GLY A 100 2.19 -26.33 8.13
CA GLY A 100 1.03 -26.53 7.23
C GLY A 100 0.10 -25.34 7.11
N ILE A 101 0.47 -24.16 7.63
CA ILE A 101 -0.33 -22.94 7.52
C ILE A 101 -0.18 -22.36 6.10
N ARG A 102 -1.30 -22.05 5.46
CA ARG A 102 -1.30 -21.43 4.14
C ARG A 102 -0.81 -19.98 4.22
N ILE A 103 0.19 -19.64 3.42
CA ILE A 103 0.78 -18.28 3.40
C ILE A 103 0.59 -17.67 2.00
N PHE A 104 0.01 -16.48 1.96
CA PHE A 104 -0.03 -15.63 0.76
C PHE A 104 1.04 -14.54 0.88
N ARG A 105 1.82 -14.32 -0.19
CA ARG A 105 2.88 -13.30 -0.25
C ARG A 105 2.47 -12.17 -1.19
N SER A 106 2.30 -10.98 -0.63
CA SER A 106 1.96 -9.75 -1.35
C SER A 106 3.22 -8.98 -1.71
N ALA A 107 3.43 -8.72 -2.98
CA ALA A 107 4.56 -7.92 -3.46
C ALA A 107 4.22 -7.20 -4.79
N PRO A 108 3.21 -6.33 -4.84
CA PRO A 108 2.84 -5.64 -6.06
C PRO A 108 3.87 -4.56 -6.40
N GLY A 109 4.55 -4.71 -7.54
CA GLY A 109 5.55 -3.74 -8.01
C GLY A 109 4.95 -2.52 -8.73
N ASN A 110 3.64 -2.50 -9.01
CA ASN A 110 2.93 -1.41 -9.67
C ASN A 110 1.41 -1.55 -9.46
N LEU A 111 0.63 -0.56 -9.92
CA LEU A 111 -0.82 -0.56 -9.76
C LEU A 111 -1.53 -1.71 -10.51
N ASP A 112 -1.05 -2.11 -11.67
CA ASP A 112 -1.66 -3.21 -12.42
C ASP A 112 -1.46 -4.54 -11.71
N ALA A 113 -0.29 -4.75 -11.10
CA ALA A 113 -0.01 -5.89 -10.23
C ALA A 113 -0.88 -5.88 -8.98
N LEU A 114 -1.09 -4.70 -8.34
CA LEU A 114 -1.99 -4.57 -7.19
C LEU A 114 -3.43 -4.95 -7.55
N ILE A 115 -3.94 -4.49 -8.70
CA ILE A 115 -5.27 -4.86 -9.19
C ILE A 115 -5.39 -6.38 -9.35
N SER A 116 -4.39 -7.01 -9.91
CA SER A 116 -4.35 -8.47 -10.09
C SER A 116 -4.29 -9.19 -8.74
N GLU A 117 -3.54 -8.64 -7.79
CA GLU A 117 -3.41 -9.20 -6.44
C GLU A 117 -4.71 -9.08 -5.63
N ILE A 118 -5.41 -7.94 -5.68
CA ILE A 118 -6.72 -7.77 -5.04
C ILE A 118 -7.73 -8.79 -5.57
N LYS A 119 -7.73 -9.09 -6.88
CA LYS A 119 -8.58 -10.14 -7.46
C LYS A 119 -8.22 -11.52 -6.90
N THR A 120 -6.93 -11.84 -6.86
CA THR A 120 -6.43 -13.12 -6.31
C THR A 120 -6.81 -13.27 -4.84
N ILE A 121 -6.64 -12.22 -4.02
CA ILE A 121 -7.06 -12.24 -2.62
C ILE A 121 -8.57 -12.41 -2.52
N GLY A 122 -9.34 -11.70 -3.37
CA GLY A 122 -10.79 -11.83 -3.43
C GLY A 122 -11.27 -13.27 -3.69
N ASP A 123 -10.61 -13.97 -4.61
CA ASP A 123 -10.89 -15.39 -4.86
C ASP A 123 -10.52 -16.27 -3.66
N MET A 124 -9.41 -15.96 -2.97
CA MET A 124 -8.94 -16.72 -1.81
C MET A 124 -9.83 -16.60 -0.58
N VAL A 125 -10.56 -15.48 -0.45
CA VAL A 125 -11.45 -15.18 0.68
C VAL A 125 -12.94 -15.22 0.31
N ASP A 126 -13.29 -15.86 -0.80
CA ASP A 126 -14.66 -16.03 -1.32
C ASP A 126 -15.40 -14.69 -1.57
N GLN A 127 -14.66 -13.65 -1.99
CA GLN A 127 -15.18 -12.32 -2.31
C GLN A 127 -14.86 -11.83 -3.74
N PRO A 128 -14.97 -12.67 -4.80
CA PRO A 128 -14.57 -12.29 -6.16
C PRO A 128 -15.40 -11.13 -6.72
N ALA A 129 -16.71 -11.09 -6.42
CA ALA A 129 -17.57 -10.02 -6.88
C ALA A 129 -17.19 -8.65 -6.26
N ARG A 130 -16.83 -8.64 -4.97
CA ARG A 130 -16.36 -7.42 -4.29
C ARG A 130 -15.02 -6.96 -4.83
N ALA A 131 -14.09 -7.89 -5.05
CA ALA A 131 -12.80 -7.60 -5.67
C ALA A 131 -12.95 -7.01 -7.08
N ALA A 132 -13.87 -7.54 -7.89
CA ALA A 132 -14.17 -7.02 -9.22
C ALA A 132 -14.62 -5.56 -9.17
N ILE A 133 -15.55 -5.22 -8.27
CA ILE A 133 -16.03 -3.83 -8.10
C ILE A 133 -14.89 -2.89 -7.73
N ILE A 134 -14.06 -3.26 -6.75
CA ILE A 134 -12.94 -2.43 -6.30
C ILE A 134 -11.94 -2.21 -7.45
N THR A 135 -11.56 -3.28 -8.12
CA THR A 135 -10.52 -3.23 -9.16
C THR A 135 -11.01 -2.52 -10.42
N GLU A 136 -12.29 -2.61 -10.78
CA GLU A 136 -12.88 -1.82 -11.85
C GLU A 136 -12.87 -0.33 -11.54
N GLN A 137 -13.24 0.06 -10.32
CA GLN A 137 -13.17 1.46 -9.89
C GLN A 137 -11.74 2.01 -9.94
N MET A 138 -10.75 1.21 -9.50
CA MET A 138 -9.33 1.56 -9.59
C MET A 138 -8.92 1.75 -11.06
N GLN A 139 -9.22 0.79 -11.93
CA GLN A 139 -8.84 0.82 -13.35
C GLN A 139 -9.42 2.05 -14.04
N ASN A 140 -10.71 2.34 -13.84
CA ASN A 140 -11.36 3.51 -14.43
C ASN A 140 -10.67 4.83 -14.05
N LYS A 141 -10.22 4.95 -12.79
CA LYS A 141 -9.47 6.13 -12.33
C LYS A 141 -8.06 6.19 -12.94
N ILE A 142 -7.36 5.06 -13.02
CA ILE A 142 -6.04 4.97 -13.66
C ILE A 142 -6.13 5.38 -15.12
N ASP A 143 -7.12 4.90 -15.86
CA ASP A 143 -7.30 5.21 -17.28
C ASP A 143 -7.62 6.70 -17.50
N ALA A 144 -8.45 7.29 -16.63
CA ALA A 144 -8.75 8.72 -16.67
C ALA A 144 -7.49 9.58 -16.41
N LEU A 145 -6.67 9.21 -15.42
CA LEU A 145 -5.42 9.92 -15.14
C LEU A 145 -4.42 9.78 -16.28
N LYS A 146 -4.27 8.58 -16.83
CA LYS A 146 -3.42 8.33 -17.98
C LYS A 146 -3.82 9.21 -19.18
N ALA A 147 -5.11 9.28 -19.50
CA ALA A 147 -5.61 10.14 -20.57
C ALA A 147 -5.31 11.64 -20.32
N SER A 148 -5.35 12.07 -19.05
CA SER A 148 -5.11 13.47 -18.68
C SER A 148 -3.63 13.88 -18.70
N TYR A 149 -2.73 12.95 -18.34
CA TYR A 149 -1.33 13.32 -18.04
C TYR A 149 -0.28 12.69 -18.94
N GLN A 150 -0.59 11.65 -19.72
CA GLN A 150 0.39 10.91 -20.54
C GLN A 150 1.16 11.79 -21.55
N GLN A 151 0.53 12.85 -22.07
CA GLN A 151 1.13 13.74 -23.08
C GLN A 151 1.53 15.12 -22.52
N ARG A 152 1.48 15.29 -21.19
CA ARG A 152 1.89 16.53 -20.55
C ARG A 152 3.41 16.65 -20.51
N LYS A 153 3.91 17.88 -20.41
CA LYS A 153 5.35 18.13 -20.19
C LYS A 153 5.82 17.36 -18.94
N THR A 154 6.91 16.62 -19.05
CA THR A 154 7.50 15.89 -17.95
C THR A 154 7.94 16.84 -16.84
N VAL A 155 7.59 16.51 -15.59
CA VAL A 155 8.04 17.19 -14.38
C VAL A 155 9.13 16.35 -13.73
N ARG A 156 10.32 16.91 -13.54
CA ARG A 156 11.42 16.26 -12.86
C ARG A 156 11.30 16.46 -11.36
N ILE A 157 11.19 15.37 -10.62
CA ILE A 157 10.93 15.46 -9.18
C ILE A 157 12.08 14.87 -8.37
N PHE A 158 12.31 15.45 -7.21
CA PHE A 158 12.99 14.82 -6.08
C PHE A 158 11.91 14.29 -5.11
N TYR A 159 11.91 13.00 -4.83
CA TYR A 159 11.01 12.40 -3.85
C TYR A 159 11.84 12.02 -2.62
N GLN A 160 11.58 12.68 -1.49
CA GLN A 160 12.21 12.37 -0.21
C GLN A 160 11.50 11.19 0.44
N ILE A 161 12.27 10.18 0.85
CA ILE A 161 11.76 9.04 1.63
C ILE A 161 12.00 9.26 3.13
N TRP A 162 13.16 9.84 3.47
CA TRP A 162 13.55 10.09 4.85
C TRP A 162 14.47 11.31 4.93
N HIS A 163 14.42 12.03 6.05
CA HIS A 163 15.14 13.31 6.20
C HIS A 163 16.53 13.17 6.82
N GLN A 164 16.76 12.20 7.73
CA GLN A 164 18.05 12.08 8.44
C GLN A 164 18.39 10.62 8.78
N PRO A 165 19.33 9.97 8.05
CA PRO A 165 20.02 10.54 6.88
C PRO A 165 19.08 10.78 5.71
N LEU A 166 19.38 11.75 4.84
CA LEU A 166 18.55 12.05 3.68
C LEU A 166 18.50 10.84 2.72
N ARG A 167 17.32 10.28 2.52
CA ARG A 167 17.08 9.18 1.60
C ARG A 167 16.12 9.61 0.50
N ALA A 168 16.48 9.30 -0.72
CA ALA A 168 15.70 9.56 -1.92
C ALA A 168 14.90 8.31 -2.34
N LEU A 169 13.86 8.51 -3.11
CA LEU A 169 13.34 7.48 -4.00
C LEU A 169 14.41 7.17 -5.05
N GLY A 170 14.83 5.91 -5.15
CA GLY A 170 15.72 5.39 -6.19
C GLY A 170 14.96 4.47 -7.13
N SER A 171 15.35 3.18 -7.21
CA SER A 171 14.77 2.21 -8.14
C SER A 171 13.51 1.52 -7.64
N ASP A 172 12.87 1.97 -6.56
CA ASP A 172 11.61 1.37 -6.10
C ASP A 172 10.56 1.33 -7.22
N PRO A 173 10.08 0.15 -7.63
CA PRO A 173 9.21 0.03 -8.80
C PRO A 173 7.82 0.59 -8.55
N TRP A 174 7.29 0.48 -7.32
CA TRP A 174 5.96 0.94 -6.96
C TRP A 174 5.84 2.46 -7.03
N LEU A 175 6.67 3.19 -6.30
CA LEU A 175 6.60 4.66 -6.28
C LEU A 175 6.97 5.26 -7.63
N ASN A 176 7.92 4.67 -8.37
CA ASN A 176 8.25 5.13 -9.71
C ASN A 176 7.10 4.88 -10.72
N ASP A 177 6.30 3.80 -10.56
CA ASP A 177 5.09 3.60 -11.36
C ASP A 177 4.08 4.75 -11.11
N LEU A 178 3.82 5.10 -9.84
CA LEU A 178 2.90 6.19 -9.49
C LEU A 178 3.37 7.54 -10.06
N VAL A 179 4.66 7.85 -9.91
CA VAL A 179 5.27 9.07 -10.43
C VAL A 179 5.14 9.15 -11.95
N SER A 180 5.45 8.06 -12.66
CA SER A 180 5.39 8.00 -14.12
C SER A 180 3.98 8.17 -14.68
N ARG A 181 2.96 7.63 -14.00
CA ARG A 181 1.55 7.77 -14.39
C ARG A 181 1.06 9.22 -14.35
N CYS A 182 1.70 10.07 -13.55
CA CYS A 182 1.45 11.51 -13.52
C CYS A 182 2.26 12.30 -14.55
N GLY A 183 2.99 11.66 -15.47
CA GLY A 183 3.88 12.33 -16.41
C GLY A 183 5.05 13.02 -15.73
N ALA A 184 5.60 12.40 -14.68
CA ALA A 184 6.77 12.89 -13.97
C ALA A 184 7.91 11.86 -13.98
N GLU A 185 9.11 12.34 -13.68
CA GLU A 185 10.34 11.55 -13.65
C GLU A 185 11.07 11.80 -12.33
N ASN A 186 11.42 10.72 -11.64
CA ASN A 186 12.26 10.78 -10.46
C ASN A 186 13.72 10.95 -10.86
N ILE A 187 14.38 12.03 -10.39
CA ILE A 187 15.79 12.38 -10.74
C ILE A 187 16.81 11.33 -10.28
N PHE A 188 16.45 10.44 -9.36
CA PHE A 188 17.31 9.36 -8.85
C PHE A 188 16.83 7.95 -9.23
N ALA A 189 15.88 7.79 -10.15
CA ALA A 189 15.37 6.49 -10.58
C ALA A 189 16.44 5.53 -11.12
N HIS A 190 17.58 6.06 -11.61
CA HIS A 190 18.71 5.30 -12.14
C HIS A 190 19.60 4.65 -11.05
N LEU A 191 19.45 5.03 -9.78
CA LEU A 191 20.23 4.45 -8.68
C LEU A 191 19.71 3.04 -8.35
N PRO A 192 20.59 2.04 -8.15
CA PRO A 192 20.17 0.64 -8.03
C PRO A 192 19.45 0.30 -6.72
N GLN A 193 19.64 1.11 -5.67
CA GLN A 193 18.92 0.94 -4.41
C GLN A 193 17.51 1.52 -4.50
N ALA A 194 16.53 0.86 -3.85
CA ALA A 194 15.17 1.39 -3.76
C ALA A 194 15.13 2.76 -3.05
N TYR A 195 15.90 2.90 -1.96
CA TYR A 195 15.94 4.10 -1.12
C TYR A 195 17.38 4.52 -0.78
N PRO A 196 18.15 5.01 -1.76
CA PRO A 196 19.53 5.40 -1.57
C PRO A 196 19.67 6.59 -0.63
N GLN A 197 20.77 6.61 0.13
CA GLN A 197 21.20 7.83 0.81
C GLN A 197 21.83 8.76 -0.22
N VAL A 198 21.41 10.03 -0.22
CA VAL A 198 21.92 11.07 -1.11
C VAL A 198 22.34 12.30 -0.32
N SER A 199 23.18 13.16 -0.90
CA SER A 199 23.47 14.46 -0.32
C SER A 199 22.54 15.54 -0.88
N ILE A 200 22.39 16.64 -0.15
CA ILE A 200 21.63 17.80 -0.62
C ILE A 200 22.27 18.40 -1.87
N GLU A 201 23.61 18.42 -1.94
CA GLU A 201 24.36 18.89 -3.09
C GLU A 201 24.03 18.11 -4.36
N ALA A 202 23.83 16.78 -4.24
CA ALA A 202 23.42 15.96 -5.37
C ALA A 202 22.01 16.32 -5.87
N VAL A 203 21.10 16.72 -4.97
CA VAL A 203 19.78 17.24 -5.36
C VAL A 203 19.91 18.62 -6.03
N VAL A 204 20.76 19.49 -5.47
CA VAL A 204 21.06 20.83 -6.04
C VAL A 204 21.64 20.72 -7.45
N GLU A 205 22.59 19.81 -7.68
CA GLU A 205 23.15 19.58 -9.01
C GLU A 205 22.09 19.18 -10.05
N LYS A 206 21.12 18.36 -9.65
CA LYS A 206 20.09 17.85 -10.55
C LYS A 206 18.93 18.83 -10.80
N GLN A 207 18.79 19.88 -10.00
CA GLN A 207 17.75 20.92 -10.16
C GLN A 207 16.37 20.33 -10.49
N PRO A 208 15.68 19.65 -9.55
CA PRO A 208 14.33 19.17 -9.78
C PRO A 208 13.33 20.33 -9.93
N ASP A 209 12.27 20.11 -10.69
CA ASP A 209 11.16 21.05 -10.83
C ASP A 209 10.28 21.12 -9.58
N ALA A 210 10.20 20.00 -8.83
CA ALA A 210 9.46 19.92 -7.57
C ALA A 210 10.13 18.97 -6.56
N ILE A 211 9.88 19.21 -5.28
CA ILE A 211 10.29 18.37 -4.16
C ILE A 211 9.04 17.76 -3.55
N ILE A 212 8.99 16.43 -3.48
CA ILE A 212 7.88 15.69 -2.86
C ILE A 212 8.31 15.24 -1.47
N LEU A 213 7.53 15.61 -0.46
CA LEU A 213 7.71 15.22 0.93
C LEU A 213 6.56 14.32 1.38
N PRO A 214 6.81 13.16 2.00
CA PRO A 214 5.76 12.41 2.66
C PRO A 214 5.26 13.21 3.87
N GLU A 215 3.96 13.16 4.13
CA GLU A 215 3.38 13.77 5.32
C GLU A 215 3.86 13.02 6.57
N THR A 216 4.54 13.72 7.46
CA THR A 216 5.09 13.19 8.71
C THR A 216 4.79 14.13 9.88
N ASN A 217 4.98 13.64 11.09
CA ASN A 217 4.90 14.48 12.30
C ASN A 217 6.02 15.54 12.37
N GLN A 218 7.01 15.48 11.48
CA GLN A 218 8.15 16.41 11.41
C GLN A 218 8.11 17.30 10.15
N GLN A 219 6.98 17.37 9.48
CA GLN A 219 6.79 18.05 8.20
C GLN A 219 7.32 19.50 8.21
N ALA A 220 7.10 20.25 9.26
CA ALA A 220 7.58 21.63 9.36
C ALA A 220 9.13 21.71 9.28
N ALA A 221 9.82 20.82 10.01
CA ALA A 221 11.28 20.75 9.97
C ALA A 221 11.81 20.28 8.62
N GLU A 222 11.11 19.37 7.96
CA GLU A 222 11.48 18.89 6.62
C GLU A 222 11.28 19.97 5.57
N GLN A 223 10.22 20.76 5.62
CA GLN A 223 10.02 21.92 4.75
C GLN A 223 11.07 23.00 4.99
N GLU A 224 11.40 23.32 6.26
CA GLU A 224 12.42 24.27 6.64
C GLU A 224 13.82 23.86 6.11
N LEU A 225 14.14 22.56 6.16
CA LEU A 225 15.38 22.03 5.59
C LEU A 225 15.57 22.49 4.14
N TRP A 226 14.53 22.35 3.31
CA TRP A 226 14.60 22.72 1.90
C TRP A 226 14.53 24.23 1.67
N GLN A 227 13.79 24.98 2.48
CA GLN A 227 13.71 26.43 2.40
C GLN A 227 15.09 27.09 2.59
N ASN A 228 16.02 26.45 3.29
CA ASN A 228 17.40 26.92 3.46
C ASN A 228 18.26 26.78 2.17
N TRP A 229 17.69 26.21 1.09
CA TRP A 229 18.37 26.03 -0.19
C TRP A 229 17.72 26.82 -1.34
N PRO A 230 17.72 28.16 -1.27
CA PRO A 230 17.08 29.00 -2.28
C PRO A 230 17.76 28.96 -3.66
N VAL A 231 18.87 28.24 -3.80
CA VAL A 231 19.51 27.94 -5.09
C VAL A 231 18.66 26.96 -5.94
N LEU A 232 17.81 26.15 -5.30
CA LEU A 232 16.89 25.23 -5.98
C LEU A 232 15.72 26.00 -6.61
N ASP A 233 15.45 25.77 -7.89
CA ASP A 233 14.31 26.38 -8.58
C ASP A 233 12.99 25.92 -7.99
N ALA A 234 12.88 24.67 -7.55
CA ALA A 234 11.71 24.17 -6.82
C ALA A 234 11.40 24.99 -5.55
N VAL A 235 12.44 25.42 -4.81
CA VAL A 235 12.29 26.26 -3.61
C VAL A 235 11.87 27.67 -3.98
N LYS A 236 12.56 28.31 -4.96
CA LYS A 236 12.21 29.66 -5.44
C LYS A 236 10.77 29.78 -5.91
N LYS A 237 10.25 28.72 -6.55
CA LYS A 237 8.91 28.67 -7.12
C LYS A 237 7.87 28.11 -6.14
N ASN A 238 8.26 27.86 -4.88
CA ASN A 238 7.41 27.26 -3.86
C ASN A 238 6.79 25.91 -4.29
N GLN A 239 7.59 25.06 -4.97
CA GLN A 239 7.21 23.75 -5.48
C GLN A 239 7.63 22.61 -4.53
N ILE A 240 7.42 22.82 -3.22
CA ILE A 240 7.57 21.78 -2.20
C ILE A 240 6.18 21.23 -1.91
N ILE A 241 5.94 20.00 -2.32
CA ILE A 241 4.64 19.33 -2.28
C ILE A 241 4.63 18.32 -1.15
N THR A 242 3.65 18.38 -0.26
CA THR A 242 3.43 17.38 0.77
C THR A 242 2.33 16.43 0.35
N ILE A 243 2.55 15.13 0.52
CA ILE A 243 1.60 14.08 0.16
C ILE A 243 1.44 13.10 1.32
N ASN A 244 0.19 12.69 1.56
CA ASN A 244 -0.10 11.69 2.57
C ASN A 244 0.63 10.37 2.26
N ALA A 245 1.55 9.98 3.14
CA ALA A 245 2.41 8.82 2.95
C ALA A 245 1.60 7.51 2.89
N ASP A 246 0.58 7.34 3.71
CA ASP A 246 -0.24 6.13 3.74
C ASP A 246 -0.95 5.88 2.40
N TRP A 247 -1.29 6.95 1.68
CA TRP A 247 -1.94 6.81 0.38
C TRP A 247 -0.99 6.37 -0.74
N LEU A 248 0.31 6.67 -0.64
CA LEU A 248 1.27 6.30 -1.66
C LEU A 248 2.15 5.11 -1.28
N HIS A 249 2.46 4.92 0.02
CA HIS A 249 3.39 3.88 0.45
C HIS A 249 2.71 2.57 0.86
N ARG A 250 1.37 2.56 1.00
CA ARG A 250 0.60 1.34 1.26
C ARG A 250 -0.04 0.84 -0.04
N TYR A 251 0.15 -0.43 -0.36
CA TYR A 251 -0.38 -1.09 -1.56
C TYR A 251 -1.87 -1.42 -1.37
N THR A 252 -2.75 -0.42 -1.50
CA THR A 252 -4.19 -0.55 -1.24
C THR A 252 -5.02 0.18 -2.30
N SER A 253 -6.34 0.01 -2.27
CA SER A 253 -7.28 0.79 -3.09
C SER A 253 -7.12 2.31 -2.87
N ARG A 254 -6.68 2.74 -1.67
CA ARG A 254 -6.43 4.14 -1.32
C ARG A 254 -5.25 4.76 -2.10
N SER A 255 -4.38 3.93 -2.69
CA SER A 255 -3.29 4.43 -3.55
C SER A 255 -3.81 5.22 -4.74
N ILE A 256 -5.03 4.95 -5.19
CA ILE A 256 -5.68 5.76 -6.24
C ILE A 256 -5.93 7.20 -5.76
N ARG A 257 -6.30 7.39 -4.48
CA ARG A 257 -6.45 8.75 -3.90
C ARG A 257 -5.10 9.47 -3.87
N GLY A 258 -4.04 8.76 -3.47
CA GLY A 258 -2.69 9.30 -3.48
C GLY A 258 -2.22 9.67 -4.88
N LEU A 259 -2.49 8.81 -5.86
CA LEU A 259 -2.16 9.04 -7.27
C LEU A 259 -2.87 10.29 -7.82
N VAL A 260 -4.18 10.46 -7.54
CA VAL A 260 -4.93 11.66 -7.95
C VAL A 260 -4.27 12.91 -7.36
N SER A 261 -4.03 12.91 -6.04
CA SER A 261 -3.40 14.05 -5.35
C SER A 261 -2.01 14.39 -5.90
N LEU A 262 -1.19 13.36 -6.18
CA LEU A 262 0.14 13.54 -6.78
C LEU A 262 0.03 14.16 -8.17
N CYS A 263 -0.84 13.62 -9.04
CA CYS A 263 -0.98 14.10 -10.40
C CYS A 263 -1.51 15.55 -10.46
N GLU A 264 -2.49 15.90 -9.63
CA GLU A 264 -3.03 17.27 -9.53
C GLU A 264 -1.96 18.25 -9.04
N SER A 265 -1.18 17.88 -8.02
CA SER A 265 -0.09 18.70 -7.51
C SER A 265 1.01 18.92 -8.56
N LEU A 266 1.36 17.89 -9.33
CA LEU A 266 2.34 18.00 -10.40
C LEU A 266 1.82 18.79 -11.61
N ASP A 267 0.50 18.80 -11.84
CA ASP A 267 -0.08 19.65 -12.88
C ASP A 267 0.00 21.13 -12.50
N ALA A 268 -0.21 21.48 -11.24
CA ALA A 268 0.01 22.84 -10.74
C ALA A 268 1.47 23.31 -10.95
N VAL A 269 2.47 22.43 -10.78
CA VAL A 269 3.88 22.74 -11.10
C VAL A 269 4.05 23.09 -12.57
N ARG A 270 3.39 22.37 -13.50
CA ARG A 270 3.45 22.64 -14.94
C ARG A 270 2.90 24.01 -15.30
N MET A 271 1.77 24.40 -14.69
CA MET A 271 1.12 25.70 -14.95
C MET A 271 2.02 26.86 -14.53
N THR A 272 2.60 26.80 -13.33
CA THR A 272 3.53 27.83 -12.83
C THR A 272 4.77 27.97 -13.71
N THR A 273 5.25 26.88 -14.30
CA THR A 273 6.42 26.92 -15.18
C THR A 273 6.11 27.55 -16.55
N GLN A 274 4.88 27.48 -17.03
CA GLN A 274 4.46 28.08 -18.29
C GLN A 274 4.29 29.60 -18.19
N GLU A 275 3.80 30.12 -17.07
CA GLU A 275 3.57 31.57 -16.86
C GLU A 275 4.88 32.37 -16.80
N ILE A 276 5.99 31.77 -16.40
CA ILE A 276 7.30 32.43 -16.30
C ILE A 276 7.98 32.59 -17.68
N HIS A 277 7.53 31.84 -18.66
CA HIS A 277 8.11 31.87 -20.04
C HIS A 277 7.25 32.63 -21.05
N GLN A 278 6.17 33.28 -20.64
CA GLN A 278 5.38 34.26 -21.40
C GLN A 278 5.73 35.68 -20.98
#